data_115191a4050f389d46d79eb04b6a8b3c
#
_entry.id   115191a4050f389d46d79eb04b6a8b3c
#
_cell.length_a   1.000
_cell.length_b   1.000
_cell.length_c   1.000
_cell.angle_alpha   90.00
_cell.angle_beta   90.00
_cell.angle_gamma   90.00
#
_symmetry.space_group_name_H-M   'P 1'
#
loop_
_entity.id
_entity.type
_entity.pdbx_description
1 polymer ?
#
loop_
_entity_poly.entity_id
_entity_poly.type
_entity_poly.pdbx_seq_one_letter_code
_entity_poly.pdbx_strand_id
1 'polypeptide(L)'
;MSFPVVNDLNKLALYMRPSCPYCVRVVDFCEQHGIALENRNIAEGVHLEALMTGGGKRQVPCLQLVDAGGQNHWMYESMDIIHYLQQQFAD
;
A
#
# COMPACT_ATOMS: atom_id res chain seq x y z
N MET A 1 11.20 -7.48 -11.16
CA MET A 1 10.85 -8.24 -9.96
C MET A 1 9.34 -8.29 -9.80
N SER A 2 8.79 -9.45 -9.56
CA SER A 2 7.34 -9.58 -9.48
C SER A 2 6.89 -9.71 -8.03
N PHE A 3 5.72 -9.13 -7.74
CA PHE A 3 5.07 -9.23 -6.43
C PHE A 3 4.04 -10.34 -6.48
N PRO A 4 3.74 -10.98 -5.34
CA PRO A 4 2.74 -12.02 -5.31
C PRO A 4 1.35 -11.48 -5.65
N VAL A 5 0.49 -12.35 -6.14
CA VAL A 5 -0.91 -12.00 -6.39
C VAL A 5 -1.63 -12.00 -5.03
N VAL A 6 -2.15 -10.84 -4.64
CA VAL A 6 -2.94 -10.69 -3.41
C VAL A 6 -4.23 -9.98 -3.77
N ASN A 7 -5.33 -10.71 -3.76
CA ASN A 7 -6.64 -10.14 -4.09
C ASN A 7 -7.58 -10.08 -2.89
N ASP A 8 -7.02 -10.12 -1.70
CA ASP A 8 -7.75 -9.99 -0.44
C ASP A 8 -7.35 -8.68 0.22
N LEU A 9 -8.27 -7.73 0.31
CA LEU A 9 -7.99 -6.41 0.89
C LEU A 9 -7.55 -6.49 2.34
N ASN A 10 -7.92 -7.54 3.06
CA ASN A 10 -7.49 -7.73 4.45
C ASN A 10 -5.99 -8.03 4.56
N LYS A 11 -5.35 -8.35 3.45
CA LYS A 11 -3.91 -8.64 3.40
C LYS A 11 -3.12 -7.52 2.79
N LEU A 12 -3.73 -6.36 2.61
CA LEU A 12 -3.10 -5.18 2.04
C LEU A 12 -3.29 -4.00 2.98
N ALA A 13 -2.27 -3.15 3.06
CA ALA A 13 -2.34 -1.91 3.81
C ALA A 13 -1.48 -0.86 3.12
N LEU A 14 -2.00 0.36 3.03
CA LEU A 14 -1.29 1.48 2.43
C LEU A 14 -0.72 2.37 3.52
N TYR A 15 0.59 2.47 3.60
CA TYR A 15 1.25 3.42 4.48
C TYR A 15 1.34 4.76 3.76
N MET A 16 0.83 5.81 4.36
CA MET A 16 0.61 7.07 3.67
C MET A 16 0.68 8.27 4.61
N ARG A 17 0.70 9.45 4.01
CA ARG A 17 0.50 10.72 4.70
C ARG A 17 -0.57 11.48 3.94
N PRO A 18 -1.57 12.08 4.65
CA PRO A 18 -2.66 12.79 3.96
C PRO A 18 -2.21 13.97 3.12
N SER A 19 -1.09 14.58 3.46
CA SER A 19 -0.57 15.76 2.73
C SER A 19 0.38 15.42 1.59
N CYS A 20 0.67 14.14 1.38
CA CYS A 20 1.60 13.71 0.34
C CYS A 20 0.86 13.59 -1.01
N PRO A 21 1.27 14.34 -2.06
CA PRO A 21 0.58 14.27 -3.36
C PRO A 21 0.57 12.87 -3.97
N TYR A 22 1.64 12.13 -3.80
CA TYR A 22 1.72 10.76 -4.33
C TYR A 22 0.81 9.81 -3.57
N CYS A 23 0.65 10.02 -2.26
CA CYS A 23 -0.29 9.24 -1.45
C CYS A 23 -1.73 9.56 -1.85
N VAL A 24 -2.03 10.83 -2.04
CA VAL A 24 -3.37 11.27 -2.48
C VAL A 24 -3.74 10.61 -3.79
N ARG A 25 -2.78 10.50 -4.71
CA ARG A 25 -3.02 9.87 -6.02
C ARG A 25 -3.47 8.42 -5.86
N VAL A 26 -2.84 7.67 -4.97
CA VAL A 26 -3.20 6.28 -4.72
C VAL A 26 -4.58 6.20 -4.04
N VAL A 27 -4.82 7.04 -3.05
CA VAL A 27 -6.09 7.08 -2.33
C VAL A 27 -7.24 7.43 -3.29
N ASP A 28 -7.03 8.43 -4.15
CA ASP A 28 -8.06 8.82 -5.12
C ASP A 28 -8.36 7.69 -6.10
N PHE A 29 -7.33 7.00 -6.57
CA PHE A 29 -7.53 5.85 -7.44
C PHE A 29 -8.40 4.79 -6.75
N CYS A 30 -8.11 4.49 -5.50
CA CYS A 30 -8.90 3.50 -4.74
C CYS A 30 -10.35 3.94 -4.60
N GLU A 31 -10.57 5.21 -4.29
CA GLU A 31 -11.94 5.74 -4.15
C GLU A 31 -12.72 5.66 -5.47
N GLN A 32 -12.06 5.98 -6.58
CA GLN A 32 -12.70 5.94 -7.90
C GLN A 32 -13.09 4.52 -8.32
N HIS A 33 -12.37 3.52 -7.84
CA HIS A 33 -12.60 2.14 -8.23
C HIS A 33 -13.25 1.30 -7.14
N GLY A 34 -13.69 1.94 -6.05
CA GLY A 34 -14.37 1.23 -4.97
C GLY A 34 -13.48 0.25 -4.21
N ILE A 35 -12.19 0.52 -4.15
CA ILE A 35 -11.23 -0.33 -3.43
C ILE A 35 -11.10 0.18 -2.00
N ALA A 36 -11.61 -0.59 -1.03
CA ALA A 36 -11.60 -0.21 0.38
C ALA A 36 -10.29 -0.63 1.04
N LEU A 37 -9.21 0.05 0.68
CA LEU A 37 -7.88 -0.24 1.17
C LEU A 37 -7.66 0.40 2.55
N GLU A 38 -7.07 -0.35 3.48
CA GLU A 38 -6.71 0.18 4.78
C GLU A 38 -5.58 1.20 4.64
N ASN A 39 -5.81 2.41 5.14
CA ASN A 39 -4.80 3.47 5.10
C ASN A 39 -4.18 3.62 6.49
N ARG A 40 -2.85 3.56 6.54
CA ARG A 40 -2.09 3.70 7.79
C ARG A 40 -1.24 4.96 7.71
N ASN A 41 -1.64 5.97 8.47
CA ASN A 41 -0.98 7.27 8.49
C ASN A 41 0.32 7.17 9.30
N ILE A 42 1.46 7.45 8.67
CA ILE A 42 2.76 7.36 9.34
C ILE A 42 3.03 8.51 10.33
N ALA A 43 2.13 9.49 10.41
CA ALA A 43 2.17 10.45 11.50
C ALA A 43 1.93 9.75 12.84
N GLU A 44 1.25 8.61 12.84
CA GLU A 44 1.14 7.76 14.02
C GLU A 44 2.40 6.90 14.14
N GLY A 45 3.06 7.00 15.28
CA GLY A 45 4.37 6.37 15.47
C GLY A 45 4.38 4.87 15.27
N VAL A 46 3.28 4.18 15.63
CA VAL A 46 3.18 2.73 15.46
C VAL A 46 3.26 2.34 13.99
N HIS A 47 2.65 3.13 13.11
CA HIS A 47 2.68 2.85 11.67
C HIS A 47 4.04 3.18 11.05
N LEU A 48 4.65 4.29 11.49
CA LEU A 48 5.99 4.64 11.03
C LEU A 48 6.99 3.57 11.42
N GLU A 49 6.90 3.08 12.65
CA GLU A 49 7.78 2.04 13.14
C GLU A 49 7.63 0.75 12.33
N ALA A 50 6.39 0.35 12.03
CA ALA A 50 6.11 -0.83 11.22
C ALA A 50 6.70 -0.69 9.83
N LEU A 51 6.56 0.49 9.21
CA LEU A 51 7.10 0.76 7.89
C LEU A 51 8.62 0.67 7.88
N MET A 52 9.27 1.26 8.87
CA MET A 52 10.73 1.24 8.95
C MET A 52 11.27 -0.15 9.23
N THR A 53 10.61 -0.89 10.12
CA THR A 53 11.05 -2.24 10.48
C THR A 53 10.86 -3.22 9.34
N GLY A 54 9.72 -3.16 8.66
CA GLY A 54 9.39 -4.09 7.59
C GLY A 54 9.94 -3.68 6.24
N GLY A 55 9.70 -2.44 5.84
CA GLY A 55 10.10 -1.96 4.53
C GLY A 55 11.51 -1.41 4.46
N GLY A 56 12.01 -0.88 5.57
CA GLY A 56 13.37 -0.35 5.66
C GLY A 56 13.55 1.07 5.15
N LYS A 57 12.49 1.72 4.68
CA LYS A 57 12.57 3.09 4.16
C LYS A 57 11.43 3.93 4.70
N ARG A 58 11.75 5.16 5.09
CA ARG A 58 10.74 6.14 5.47
C ARG A 58 10.24 6.86 4.22
N GLN A 59 9.53 6.13 3.37
CA GLN A 59 9.03 6.65 2.10
C GLN A 59 7.57 6.24 1.93
N VAL A 60 6.73 7.20 1.59
CA VAL A 60 5.32 6.92 1.30
C VAL A 60 4.96 7.47 -0.08
N PRO A 61 3.98 6.91 -0.76
CA PRO A 61 3.15 5.79 -0.34
C PRO A 61 3.90 4.46 -0.38
N CYS A 62 3.51 3.54 0.50
CA CYS A 62 4.07 2.19 0.50
C CYS A 62 2.94 1.19 0.71
N LEU A 63 2.81 0.23 -0.18
CA LEU A 63 1.80 -0.82 -0.06
C LEU A 63 2.45 -2.05 0.58
N GLN A 64 1.90 -2.47 1.71
CA GLN A 64 2.28 -3.73 2.35
C GLN A 64 1.38 -4.83 1.81
N LEU A 65 1.98 -5.92 1.35
CA LEU A 65 1.27 -7.09 0.85
C LEU A 65 1.65 -8.29 1.72
N VAL A 66 0.64 -9.01 2.19
CA VAL A 66 0.87 -10.27 2.91
C VAL A 66 0.49 -11.40 1.97
N ASP A 67 1.45 -12.24 1.60
CA ASP A 67 1.18 -13.33 0.64
C ASP A 67 0.53 -14.54 1.32
N ALA A 68 0.24 -15.57 0.54
CA ALA A 68 -0.44 -16.76 1.03
C ALA A 68 0.36 -17.50 2.11
N GLY A 69 1.67 -17.33 2.11
CA GLY A 69 2.55 -17.91 3.13
C GLY A 69 2.73 -17.05 4.36
N GLY A 70 2.09 -15.88 4.40
CA GLY A 70 2.20 -14.96 5.53
C GLY A 70 3.43 -14.07 5.47
N GLN A 71 4.14 -14.03 4.37
CA GLN A 71 5.31 -13.16 4.21
C GLN A 71 4.91 -11.78 3.74
N ASN A 72 5.59 -10.77 4.27
CA ASN A 72 5.32 -9.37 3.92
C ASN A 72 6.18 -8.93 2.74
N HIS A 73 5.55 -8.17 1.85
CA HIS A 73 6.21 -7.53 0.72
C HIS A 73 5.88 -6.04 0.78
N TRP A 74 6.81 -5.20 0.37
CA TRP A 74 6.67 -3.74 0.48
C TRP A 74 6.94 -3.09 -0.87
N MET A 75 5.92 -2.40 -1.39
CA MET A 75 5.97 -1.76 -2.71
C MET A 75 5.96 -0.24 -2.53
N TYR A 76 6.97 0.45 -3.04
CA TYR A 76 7.18 1.86 -2.69
C TYR A 76 6.73 2.89 -3.73
N GLU A 77 6.67 2.55 -5.01
CA GLU A 77 6.37 3.53 -6.04
C GLU A 77 4.87 3.70 -6.25
N SER A 78 4.38 4.96 -6.24
CA SER A 78 2.94 5.22 -6.35
C SER A 78 2.33 4.64 -7.63
N MET A 79 3.02 4.78 -8.76
CA MET A 79 2.50 4.24 -10.02
C MET A 79 2.50 2.72 -10.03
N ASP A 80 3.51 2.10 -9.43
CA ASP A 80 3.55 0.64 -9.31
C ASP A 80 2.41 0.14 -8.43
N ILE A 81 2.14 0.85 -7.34
CA ILE A 81 1.03 0.53 -6.44
C ILE A 81 -0.30 0.61 -7.20
N ILE A 82 -0.51 1.69 -7.95
CA ILE A 82 -1.75 1.87 -8.73
C ILE A 82 -1.90 0.76 -9.76
N HIS A 83 -0.84 0.44 -10.50
CA HIS A 83 -0.88 -0.63 -11.48
C HIS A 83 -1.20 -1.98 -10.83
N TYR A 84 -0.60 -2.25 -9.68
CA TYR A 84 -0.84 -3.48 -8.95
C TYR A 84 -2.31 -3.57 -8.53
N LEU A 85 -2.84 -2.51 -7.92
CA LEU A 85 -4.22 -2.49 -7.47
C LEU A 85 -5.20 -2.60 -8.65
N GLN A 86 -4.87 -1.98 -9.78
CA GLN A 86 -5.68 -2.08 -10.98
C GLN A 86 -5.76 -3.53 -11.47
N GLN A 87 -4.63 -4.23 -11.49
CA GLN A 87 -4.59 -5.60 -11.94
C GLN A 87 -5.35 -6.55 -11.01
N GLN A 88 -5.33 -6.27 -9.70
CA GLN A 88 -5.93 -7.17 -8.73
C GLN A 88 -7.42 -6.90 -8.48
N PHE A 89 -7.86 -5.66 -8.57
CA PHE A 89 -9.20 -5.27 -8.12
C PHE A 89 -10.03 -4.50 -9.13
N ALA A 90 -9.43 -3.78 -10.05
CA ALA A 90 -10.16 -3.00 -11.04
C ALA A 90 -10.28 -3.76 -12.35
N ASP A 91 -11.42 -3.65 -12.98
CA ASP A 91 -11.65 -4.28 -14.27
C ASP A 91 -11.22 -3.38 -15.42
#